data_9e0089a013c469f26239b342d1a7b21d
#
_entry.id   9e0089a013c469f26239b342d1a7b21d
#
_cell.length_a   1.000
_cell.length_b   1.000
_cell.length_c   1.000
_cell.angle_alpha   90.00
_cell.angle_beta   90.00
_cell.angle_gamma   90.00
#
_symmetry.space_group_name_H-M   'P 1'
#
loop_
_entity.id
_entity.type
_entity.pdbx_description
1 polymer ?
#
loop_
_entity_poly.entity_id
_entity_poly.type
_entity_poly.pdbx_seq_one_letter_code
_entity_poly.pdbx_strand_id
1 'polypeptide(L)'
;MKKAKIILVVLLWMFLVFPCFAAQEEKAAAKEPKPIEMADILAWKSISSAVLSNNGQWFAYRLSPNEGDSEVIIKETKGEKEYKFPVGEAPRYAFGEISFSEDSRWVAFTIYPKREEAKKLKKQKKKVYNKVGLLDLSSGEKVEFEKTRKFVFSGEMASWIALDKYPPESQEKEKEKWSGSDLILHELASSKELNIGNVSEFAFDKKGQWMAWIVDAKEMSGNGIQLRNMKTGVVHSLDNDKAVYKKLNWTEKGDGLAAVKGKEDEDYEDKLFSVIGFTNFSAGLPQKTIYEPKKDKNFPEGMTISSNGTPVWTEDLAGILFGINEVKKKEKKEKDKEKEKIEEEKDKPKETPVKEKKPPVAKAKKEAEEEKPDLVIWHWLDKRLQSMQQVQEKRDKNFSYLCIFRVKEKKFIRLADDEVRQVTAAPKHIWAIGDDNQEYELMGNLEGRRYRDIYVINLKTGARQLALEKSRWYFGPSPDGTHFLYYDDGHYYTYEMASGKKYNITKDVPTSFINKEDDHNVKKPPIRSLGWVKDGISVLLYDNWDVWNVPVHGGKGVNLTVNGKKDGIR
;
A
#
# COMPACT_ATOMS: atom_id res chain seq x y z
N MET A 1 -27.12 -12.99 -92.23
CA MET A 1 -27.58 -11.83 -91.43
C MET A 1 -28.83 -12.12 -90.57
N LYS A 2 -29.72 -13.04 -90.87
CA LYS A 2 -30.95 -13.34 -90.07
C LYS A 2 -30.67 -14.13 -88.75
N LYS A 3 -29.64 -14.98 -88.70
CA LYS A 3 -29.33 -15.74 -87.43
C LYS A 3 -28.62 -14.93 -86.36
N ALA A 4 -27.89 -13.87 -86.70
CA ALA A 4 -27.24 -12.98 -85.74
C ALA A 4 -28.27 -12.04 -84.98
N LYS A 5 -29.38 -11.70 -85.65
CA LYS A 5 -30.43 -10.85 -85.03
C LYS A 5 -31.28 -11.61 -83.97
N ILE A 6 -31.44 -12.93 -84.16
CA ILE A 6 -32.21 -13.77 -83.19
C ILE A 6 -31.38 -14.01 -81.90
N ILE A 7 -30.08 -14.19 -82.01
CA ILE A 7 -29.19 -14.39 -80.86
C ILE A 7 -29.13 -13.07 -80.02
N LEU A 8 -29.12 -11.90 -80.68
CA LEU A 8 -29.10 -10.63 -79.99
C LEU A 8 -30.42 -10.36 -79.21
N VAL A 9 -31.54 -10.73 -79.75
CA VAL A 9 -32.86 -10.58 -79.12
C VAL A 9 -33.06 -11.55 -77.96
N VAL A 10 -32.55 -12.79 -78.03
CA VAL A 10 -32.61 -13.76 -76.95
C VAL A 10 -31.67 -13.36 -75.83
N LEU A 11 -30.48 -12.82 -76.11
CA LEU A 11 -29.59 -12.23 -75.08
C LEU A 11 -30.16 -10.97 -74.42
N LEU A 12 -30.87 -10.12 -75.17
CA LEU A 12 -31.53 -8.93 -74.59
C LEU A 12 -32.73 -9.31 -73.74
N TRP A 13 -33.46 -10.42 -74.04
CA TRP A 13 -34.55 -10.92 -73.19
C TRP A 13 -34.06 -11.68 -71.97
N MET A 14 -32.89 -12.29 -72.01
CA MET A 14 -32.24 -12.93 -70.85
C MET A 14 -31.77 -11.89 -69.82
N PHE A 15 -31.51 -10.64 -70.23
CA PHE A 15 -31.17 -9.54 -69.29
C PHE A 15 -32.40 -8.85 -68.70
N LEU A 16 -33.63 -9.05 -69.23
CA LEU A 16 -34.86 -8.42 -68.74
C LEU A 16 -35.65 -9.32 -67.76
N VAL A 17 -35.21 -10.56 -67.48
CA VAL A 17 -35.89 -11.47 -66.57
C VAL A 17 -35.00 -11.91 -65.41
N PHE A 18 -33.93 -11.14 -65.11
CA PHE A 18 -33.35 -11.22 -63.79
C PHE A 18 -34.25 -10.46 -62.84
N PRO A 19 -34.99 -11.12 -61.93
CA PRO A 19 -35.62 -10.42 -60.82
C PRO A 19 -34.47 -9.77 -60.05
N CYS A 20 -34.55 -8.46 -59.95
CA CYS A 20 -33.78 -7.69 -58.97
C CYS A 20 -34.13 -8.28 -57.61
N PHE A 21 -33.38 -9.32 -57.19
CA PHE A 21 -33.26 -9.59 -55.77
C PHE A 21 -32.51 -8.39 -55.17
N ALA A 22 -33.25 -7.30 -54.99
CA ALA A 22 -32.88 -6.35 -53.94
C ALA A 22 -32.74 -7.26 -52.69
N ALA A 23 -31.52 -7.47 -52.25
CA ALA A 23 -31.26 -7.92 -50.91
C ALA A 23 -31.94 -6.86 -50.04
N GLN A 24 -33.17 -7.15 -49.62
CA GLN A 24 -33.68 -6.55 -48.41
C GLN A 24 -32.68 -6.99 -47.35
N GLU A 25 -31.72 -6.11 -47.01
CA GLU A 25 -31.16 -6.12 -45.71
C GLU A 25 -32.36 -6.06 -44.77
N GLU A 26 -32.76 -7.23 -44.26
CA GLU A 26 -33.56 -7.29 -43.06
C GLU A 26 -32.76 -6.48 -42.05
N LYS A 27 -33.07 -5.19 -41.90
CA LYS A 27 -32.77 -4.44 -40.72
C LYS A 27 -33.34 -5.28 -39.60
N ALA A 28 -32.45 -6.06 -38.97
CA ALA A 28 -32.76 -6.75 -37.74
C ALA A 28 -33.49 -5.68 -36.89
N ALA A 29 -34.79 -5.91 -36.69
CA ALA A 29 -35.59 -4.98 -35.89
C ALA A 29 -34.81 -4.78 -34.59
N ALA A 30 -34.37 -3.57 -34.37
CA ALA A 30 -33.66 -3.22 -33.14
C ALA A 30 -34.60 -3.67 -32.02
N LYS A 31 -34.20 -4.73 -31.31
CA LYS A 31 -34.97 -5.19 -30.15
C LYS A 31 -35.15 -3.97 -29.25
N GLU A 32 -36.39 -3.63 -28.95
CA GLU A 32 -36.63 -2.56 -27.99
C GLU A 32 -35.77 -2.82 -26.75
N PRO A 33 -35.06 -1.80 -26.25
CA PRO A 33 -34.19 -2.00 -25.10
C PRO A 33 -35.04 -2.51 -23.93
N LYS A 34 -34.66 -3.66 -23.39
CA LYS A 34 -35.30 -4.24 -22.20
C LYS A 34 -35.19 -3.25 -21.04
N PRO A 35 -36.25 -2.99 -20.26
CA PRO A 35 -36.14 -2.22 -19.03
C PRO A 35 -35.14 -2.87 -18.07
N ILE A 36 -34.32 -2.06 -17.44
CA ILE A 36 -33.30 -2.52 -16.47
C ILE A 36 -34.02 -2.98 -15.19
N GLU A 37 -33.85 -4.24 -14.82
CA GLU A 37 -34.35 -4.82 -13.58
C GLU A 37 -33.24 -4.92 -12.51
N MET A 38 -33.60 -5.07 -11.24
CA MET A 38 -32.63 -5.25 -10.17
C MET A 38 -31.70 -6.45 -10.42
N ALA A 39 -32.22 -7.53 -10.99
CA ALA A 39 -31.43 -8.72 -11.36
C ALA A 39 -30.34 -8.40 -12.38
N ASP A 40 -30.60 -7.52 -13.34
CA ASP A 40 -29.61 -7.09 -14.33
C ASP A 40 -28.48 -6.31 -13.65
N ILE A 41 -28.83 -5.39 -12.72
CA ILE A 41 -27.86 -4.58 -11.96
C ILE A 41 -26.97 -5.49 -11.10
N LEU A 42 -27.53 -6.49 -10.44
CA LEU A 42 -26.77 -7.45 -9.63
C LEU A 42 -25.85 -8.34 -10.47
N ALA A 43 -26.25 -8.64 -11.70
CA ALA A 43 -25.48 -9.46 -12.64
C ALA A 43 -24.41 -8.67 -13.41
N TRP A 44 -24.40 -7.33 -13.37
CA TRP A 44 -23.38 -6.54 -14.04
C TRP A 44 -22.00 -6.89 -13.53
N LYS A 45 -21.09 -7.15 -14.47
CA LYS A 45 -19.73 -7.56 -14.16
C LYS A 45 -18.76 -6.39 -14.29
N SER A 46 -17.84 -6.28 -13.37
CA SER A 46 -16.74 -5.31 -13.38
C SER A 46 -15.40 -6.03 -13.43
N ILE A 47 -14.44 -5.43 -14.12
CA ILE A 47 -13.05 -5.87 -14.13
C ILE A 47 -12.32 -5.21 -12.96
N SER A 48 -11.60 -6.02 -12.19
CA SER A 48 -10.74 -5.57 -11.09
C SER A 48 -9.46 -6.39 -11.03
N SER A 49 -8.48 -5.94 -10.25
CA SER A 49 -7.18 -6.61 -10.07
C SER A 49 -6.49 -6.95 -11.40
N ALA A 50 -6.62 -6.05 -12.40
CA ALA A 50 -6.03 -6.22 -13.72
C ALA A 50 -4.51 -6.08 -13.68
N VAL A 51 -3.78 -7.07 -14.20
CA VAL A 51 -2.32 -7.13 -14.21
C VAL A 51 -1.83 -7.62 -15.57
N LEU A 52 -0.78 -6.99 -16.10
CA LEU A 52 -0.08 -7.42 -17.29
C LEU A 52 1.22 -8.10 -16.89
N SER A 53 1.59 -9.22 -17.55
CA SER A 53 2.89 -9.85 -17.34
C SER A 53 4.03 -8.94 -17.81
N ASN A 54 5.23 -9.07 -17.23
CA ASN A 54 6.38 -8.21 -17.54
C ASN A 54 6.79 -8.27 -19.02
N ASN A 55 6.63 -9.44 -19.67
CA ASN A 55 6.88 -9.60 -21.10
C ASN A 55 5.73 -9.11 -22.01
N GLY A 56 4.61 -8.65 -21.41
CA GLY A 56 3.44 -8.17 -22.14
C GLY A 56 2.63 -9.23 -22.86
N GLN A 57 2.95 -10.53 -22.68
CA GLN A 57 2.26 -11.62 -23.41
C GLN A 57 0.97 -12.08 -22.76
N TRP A 58 0.79 -11.87 -21.44
CA TRP A 58 -0.34 -12.31 -20.68
C TRP A 58 -1.02 -11.16 -19.95
N PHE A 59 -2.33 -11.17 -19.95
CA PHE A 59 -3.18 -10.25 -19.20
C PHE A 59 -4.10 -11.03 -18.27
N ALA A 60 -4.05 -10.74 -16.99
CA ALA A 60 -4.89 -11.37 -16.00
C ALA A 60 -5.77 -10.35 -15.28
N TYR A 61 -7.01 -10.73 -14.99
CA TYR A 61 -7.95 -9.88 -14.27
C TYR A 61 -9.02 -10.71 -13.57
N ARG A 62 -9.65 -10.12 -12.56
CA ARG A 62 -10.85 -10.68 -11.93
C ARG A 62 -12.08 -10.04 -12.54
N LEU A 63 -13.01 -10.86 -12.97
CA LEU A 63 -14.33 -10.47 -13.44
C LEU A 63 -15.36 -10.79 -12.37
N SER A 64 -15.93 -9.75 -11.74
CA SER A 64 -16.84 -9.87 -10.60
C SER A 64 -18.22 -9.32 -10.92
N PRO A 65 -19.32 -10.08 -10.64
CA PRO A 65 -20.66 -9.50 -10.61
C PRO A 65 -20.79 -8.55 -9.42
N ASN A 66 -21.79 -7.67 -9.42
CA ASN A 66 -22.08 -6.83 -8.26
C ASN A 66 -22.44 -7.68 -7.02
N GLU A 67 -23.07 -8.82 -7.22
CA GLU A 67 -23.29 -9.84 -6.19
C GLU A 67 -23.04 -11.23 -6.76
N GLY A 68 -22.23 -12.04 -6.06
CA GLY A 68 -21.97 -13.43 -6.42
C GLY A 68 -20.51 -13.77 -6.56
N ASP A 69 -20.27 -14.99 -7.04
CA ASP A 69 -18.93 -15.52 -7.22
C ASP A 69 -18.25 -14.90 -8.44
N SER A 70 -16.96 -14.66 -8.32
CA SER A 70 -16.09 -14.05 -9.34
C SER A 70 -15.32 -15.12 -10.11
N GLU A 71 -14.71 -14.71 -11.22
CA GLU A 71 -13.80 -15.52 -12.02
C GLU A 71 -12.48 -14.78 -12.22
N VAL A 72 -11.35 -15.49 -12.14
CA VAL A 72 -10.07 -15.00 -12.63
C VAL A 72 -9.91 -15.46 -14.06
N ILE A 73 -9.64 -14.51 -14.94
CA ILE A 73 -9.41 -14.73 -16.37
C ILE A 73 -7.96 -14.36 -16.68
N ILE A 74 -7.24 -15.28 -17.31
CA ILE A 74 -5.84 -15.12 -17.72
C ILE A 74 -5.80 -15.42 -19.23
N LYS A 75 -5.41 -14.43 -20.03
CA LYS A 75 -5.45 -14.57 -21.51
C LYS A 75 -4.20 -14.01 -22.16
N GLU A 76 -3.83 -14.57 -23.29
CA GLU A 76 -2.79 -14.00 -24.13
C GLU A 76 -3.22 -12.66 -24.71
N THR A 77 -2.29 -11.70 -24.78
CA THR A 77 -2.56 -10.36 -25.32
C THR A 77 -2.69 -10.35 -26.84
N LYS A 78 -2.00 -11.28 -27.52
CA LYS A 78 -1.97 -11.40 -29.01
C LYS A 78 -2.39 -12.78 -29.50
N GLY A 79 -2.69 -13.72 -28.62
CA GLY A 79 -3.10 -15.09 -28.95
C GLY A 79 -4.55 -15.37 -28.57
N GLU A 80 -4.96 -16.63 -28.74
CA GLU A 80 -6.31 -17.10 -28.42
C GLU A 80 -6.37 -17.86 -27.08
N LYS A 81 -5.21 -18.15 -26.46
CA LYS A 81 -5.14 -18.98 -25.26
C LYS A 81 -5.72 -18.22 -24.07
N GLU A 82 -6.68 -18.83 -23.40
CA GLU A 82 -7.38 -18.25 -22.24
C GLU A 82 -7.61 -19.32 -21.18
N TYR A 83 -7.43 -18.93 -19.91
CA TYR A 83 -7.75 -19.72 -18.74
C TYR A 83 -8.79 -19.00 -17.91
N LYS A 84 -9.79 -19.72 -17.40
CA LYS A 84 -10.86 -19.21 -16.53
C LYS A 84 -10.96 -20.05 -15.28
N PHE A 85 -10.88 -19.42 -14.13
CA PHE A 85 -10.97 -20.09 -12.84
C PHE A 85 -12.02 -19.42 -11.95
N PRO A 86 -13.01 -20.19 -11.44
CA PRO A 86 -13.93 -19.67 -10.44
C PRO A 86 -13.18 -19.40 -9.13
N VAL A 87 -13.37 -18.21 -8.56
CA VAL A 87 -12.62 -17.77 -7.35
C VAL A 87 -13.52 -17.33 -6.20
N GLY A 88 -14.80 -17.61 -6.23
CA GLY A 88 -15.75 -17.23 -5.19
C GLY A 88 -15.97 -15.72 -5.06
N GLU A 89 -16.61 -15.29 -3.97
CA GLU A 89 -16.97 -13.88 -3.74
C GLU A 89 -15.81 -13.15 -3.06
N ALA A 90 -15.12 -12.30 -3.83
CA ALA A 90 -14.02 -11.49 -3.30
C ALA A 90 -14.53 -10.25 -2.53
N PRO A 91 -13.79 -9.76 -1.52
CA PRO A 91 -14.07 -8.49 -0.88
C PRO A 91 -14.02 -7.32 -1.88
N ARG A 92 -14.86 -6.31 -1.67
CA ARG A 92 -14.98 -5.16 -2.60
C ARG A 92 -13.65 -4.41 -2.87
N TYR A 93 -12.75 -4.40 -1.89
CA TYR A 93 -11.44 -3.71 -1.95
C TYR A 93 -10.29 -4.69 -1.72
N ALA A 94 -10.30 -5.81 -2.42
CA ALA A 94 -9.20 -6.75 -2.37
C ALA A 94 -8.07 -6.31 -3.31
N PHE A 95 -6.82 -6.29 -2.81
CA PHE A 95 -5.63 -5.89 -3.56
C PHE A 95 -4.59 -7.02 -3.55
N GLY A 96 -3.75 -7.07 -4.60
CA GLY A 96 -2.66 -8.04 -4.69
C GLY A 96 -3.12 -9.49 -4.82
N GLU A 97 -4.31 -9.70 -5.39
CA GLU A 97 -4.92 -11.02 -5.51
C GLU A 97 -4.43 -11.82 -6.71
N ILE A 98 -3.86 -11.15 -7.70
CA ILE A 98 -3.29 -11.74 -8.91
C ILE A 98 -1.90 -11.16 -9.11
N SER A 99 -0.91 -12.02 -9.32
CA SER A 99 0.46 -11.61 -9.62
C SER A 99 1.11 -12.59 -10.58
N PHE A 100 1.89 -12.07 -11.53
CA PHE A 100 2.82 -12.86 -12.33
C PHE A 100 4.19 -12.94 -11.66
N SER A 101 4.90 -14.04 -11.91
CA SER A 101 6.33 -14.11 -11.61
C SER A 101 7.10 -13.14 -12.55
N GLU A 102 8.28 -12.70 -12.11
CA GLU A 102 9.08 -11.73 -12.88
C GLU A 102 9.49 -12.26 -14.27
N ASP A 103 9.71 -13.57 -14.42
CA ASP A 103 9.98 -14.24 -15.69
C ASP A 103 8.72 -14.42 -16.57
N SER A 104 7.53 -14.02 -16.05
CA SER A 104 6.24 -14.13 -16.73
C SER A 104 5.81 -15.55 -17.08
N ARG A 105 6.41 -16.57 -16.43
CA ARG A 105 6.06 -17.98 -16.64
C ARG A 105 4.91 -18.42 -15.76
N TRP A 106 4.84 -17.90 -14.53
CA TRP A 106 3.86 -18.29 -13.52
C TRP A 106 2.88 -17.17 -13.22
N VAL A 107 1.66 -17.54 -12.90
CA VAL A 107 0.68 -16.62 -12.31
C VAL A 107 0.05 -17.26 -11.09
N ALA A 108 -0.02 -16.49 -10.00
CA ALA A 108 -0.69 -16.89 -8.78
C ALA A 108 -1.89 -15.97 -8.51
N PHE A 109 -2.96 -16.54 -7.95
CA PHE A 109 -4.17 -15.81 -7.63
C PHE A 109 -4.89 -16.37 -6.40
N THR A 110 -5.57 -15.47 -5.69
CA THR A 110 -6.36 -15.84 -4.51
C THR A 110 -7.70 -16.44 -4.92
N ILE A 111 -8.04 -17.59 -4.31
CA ILE A 111 -9.32 -18.27 -4.46
C ILE A 111 -10.11 -18.08 -3.16
N TYR A 112 -11.19 -17.35 -3.23
CA TYR A 112 -12.13 -17.14 -2.13
C TYR A 112 -13.14 -18.30 -2.07
N PRO A 113 -13.71 -18.59 -0.91
CA PRO A 113 -14.84 -19.53 -0.81
C PRO A 113 -16.05 -19.01 -1.57
N LYS A 114 -16.85 -19.93 -2.11
CA LYS A 114 -18.12 -19.58 -2.75
C LYS A 114 -19.02 -18.80 -1.78
N ARG A 115 -19.77 -17.84 -2.29
CA ARG A 115 -20.67 -16.98 -1.50
C ARG A 115 -21.57 -17.76 -0.55
N GLU A 116 -22.20 -18.83 -1.03
CA GLU A 116 -23.10 -19.65 -0.22
C GLU A 116 -22.36 -20.38 0.90
N GLU A 117 -21.16 -20.92 0.61
CA GLU A 117 -20.30 -21.58 1.59
C GLU A 117 -19.84 -20.59 2.66
N ALA A 118 -19.36 -19.41 2.25
CA ALA A 118 -18.96 -18.36 3.16
C ALA A 118 -20.10 -17.90 4.07
N LYS A 119 -21.32 -17.74 3.54
CA LYS A 119 -22.52 -17.41 4.32
C LYS A 119 -22.87 -18.51 5.32
N LYS A 120 -22.79 -19.79 4.91
CA LYS A 120 -23.04 -20.96 5.79
C LYS A 120 -22.03 -21.02 6.93
N LEU A 121 -20.73 -20.89 6.64
CA LEU A 121 -19.67 -20.90 7.65
C LEU A 121 -19.82 -19.75 8.65
N LYS A 122 -20.11 -18.53 8.16
CA LYS A 122 -20.36 -17.35 9.02
C LYS A 122 -21.57 -17.56 9.95
N LYS A 123 -22.68 -18.11 9.45
CA LYS A 123 -23.84 -18.46 10.28
C LYS A 123 -23.48 -19.50 11.37
N GLN A 124 -22.58 -20.42 11.08
CA GLN A 124 -22.07 -21.40 12.02
C GLN A 124 -20.96 -20.84 12.95
N LYS A 125 -20.61 -19.56 12.85
CA LYS A 125 -19.48 -18.92 13.54
C LYS A 125 -18.13 -19.61 13.27
N LYS A 126 -18.02 -20.28 12.10
CA LYS A 126 -16.77 -20.89 11.63
C LYS A 126 -16.00 -19.90 10.79
N LYS A 127 -14.68 -20.04 10.78
CA LYS A 127 -13.78 -19.22 9.97
C LYS A 127 -13.88 -19.58 8.51
N VAL A 128 -13.64 -18.58 7.69
CA VAL A 128 -13.60 -18.69 6.24
C VAL A 128 -12.14 -18.51 5.81
N TYR A 129 -11.58 -19.49 5.11
CA TYR A 129 -10.20 -19.50 4.67
C TYR A 129 -10.11 -19.42 3.15
N ASN A 130 -9.16 -18.64 2.66
CA ASN A 130 -8.84 -18.58 1.24
C ASN A 130 -7.86 -19.67 0.85
N LYS A 131 -7.76 -19.93 -0.45
CA LYS A 131 -6.72 -20.73 -1.08
C LYS A 131 -5.92 -19.86 -2.04
N VAL A 132 -4.81 -20.36 -2.51
CA VAL A 132 -4.04 -19.76 -3.61
C VAL A 132 -3.94 -20.75 -4.75
N GLY A 133 -4.29 -20.32 -5.96
CA GLY A 133 -4.04 -21.05 -7.19
C GLY A 133 -2.73 -20.58 -7.81
N LEU A 134 -1.89 -21.50 -8.23
CA LEU A 134 -0.64 -21.26 -8.99
C LEU A 134 -0.77 -21.98 -10.34
N LEU A 135 -0.61 -21.24 -11.42
CA LEU A 135 -0.69 -21.75 -12.79
C LEU A 135 0.66 -21.59 -13.50
N ASP A 136 1.18 -22.68 -14.06
CA ASP A 136 2.27 -22.64 -15.04
C ASP A 136 1.69 -22.32 -16.43
N LEU A 137 1.99 -21.14 -16.97
CA LEU A 137 1.49 -20.66 -18.25
C LEU A 137 2.05 -21.44 -19.43
N SER A 138 3.20 -22.12 -19.24
CA SER A 138 3.82 -22.95 -20.30
C SER A 138 3.10 -24.30 -20.46
N SER A 139 2.80 -24.99 -19.35
CA SER A 139 2.12 -26.30 -19.36
C SER A 139 0.60 -26.19 -19.27
N GLY A 140 0.08 -25.14 -18.63
CA GLY A 140 -1.31 -25.00 -18.25
C GLY A 140 -1.70 -25.77 -16.98
N GLU A 141 -0.71 -26.31 -16.27
CA GLU A 141 -0.93 -27.02 -15.02
C GLU A 141 -1.21 -26.05 -13.85
N LYS A 142 -2.25 -26.35 -13.07
CA LYS A 142 -2.65 -25.56 -11.91
C LYS A 142 -2.51 -26.36 -10.62
N VAL A 143 -1.89 -25.77 -9.61
CA VAL A 143 -1.80 -26.29 -8.23
C VAL A 143 -2.57 -25.36 -7.30
N GLU A 144 -3.23 -25.92 -6.28
CA GLU A 144 -3.95 -25.15 -5.25
C GLU A 144 -3.33 -25.39 -3.86
N PHE A 145 -3.17 -24.29 -3.10
CA PHE A 145 -2.67 -24.30 -1.73
C PHE A 145 -3.77 -23.89 -0.76
N GLU A 146 -4.20 -24.84 0.05
CA GLU A 146 -5.26 -24.67 1.04
C GLU A 146 -4.86 -23.74 2.18
N LYS A 147 -5.85 -23.04 2.78
CA LYS A 147 -5.67 -22.19 3.98
C LYS A 147 -4.49 -21.24 3.86
N THR A 148 -4.39 -20.53 2.74
CA THR A 148 -3.33 -19.57 2.44
C THR A 148 -3.93 -18.17 2.36
N ARG A 149 -3.40 -17.23 3.17
CA ARG A 149 -3.93 -15.85 3.26
C ARG A 149 -3.23 -14.87 2.34
N LYS A 150 -1.96 -15.14 1.99
CA LYS A 150 -1.12 -14.27 1.17
C LYS A 150 -0.07 -15.09 0.44
N PHE A 151 0.34 -14.61 -0.72
CA PHE A 151 1.45 -15.18 -1.48
C PHE A 151 2.36 -14.08 -2.01
N VAL A 152 3.65 -14.40 -2.25
CA VAL A 152 4.64 -13.49 -2.82
C VAL A 152 5.65 -14.30 -3.62
N PHE A 153 5.91 -13.93 -4.88
CA PHE A 153 7.02 -14.47 -5.67
C PHE A 153 8.37 -13.93 -5.21
N SER A 154 9.44 -14.65 -5.46
CA SER A 154 10.80 -14.34 -4.99
C SER A 154 11.55 -13.26 -5.77
N GLY A 155 10.84 -12.33 -6.40
CA GLY A 155 11.46 -11.23 -7.17
C GLY A 155 12.08 -11.70 -8.50
N GLU A 156 13.14 -11.01 -8.98
CA GLU A 156 13.72 -11.17 -10.31
C GLU A 156 14.18 -12.60 -10.62
N MET A 157 14.66 -13.37 -9.64
CA MET A 157 15.05 -14.77 -9.83
C MET A 157 13.88 -15.71 -10.11
N ALA A 158 12.66 -15.32 -9.80
CA ALA A 158 11.41 -16.05 -10.06
C ALA A 158 11.46 -17.58 -9.77
N SER A 159 12.22 -18.00 -8.76
CA SER A 159 12.44 -19.43 -8.47
C SER A 159 11.52 -19.98 -7.41
N TRP A 160 10.96 -19.11 -6.57
CA TRP A 160 10.17 -19.49 -5.40
C TRP A 160 8.87 -18.67 -5.30
N ILE A 161 7.85 -19.27 -4.70
CA ILE A 161 6.69 -18.58 -4.17
C ILE A 161 6.59 -18.85 -2.66
N ALA A 162 6.40 -17.80 -1.88
CA ALA A 162 6.14 -17.88 -0.45
C ALA A 162 4.63 -17.81 -0.19
N LEU A 163 4.11 -18.74 0.59
CA LEU A 163 2.71 -18.96 0.88
C LEU A 163 2.46 -18.81 2.38
N ASP A 164 1.90 -17.69 2.78
CA ASP A 164 1.61 -17.37 4.17
C ASP A 164 0.30 -18.03 4.60
N LYS A 165 0.39 -18.93 5.57
CA LYS A 165 -0.75 -19.72 6.04
C LYS A 165 -1.55 -18.97 7.11
N TYR A 166 -2.81 -19.32 7.25
CA TYR A 166 -3.60 -18.88 8.41
C TYR A 166 -3.05 -19.51 9.69
N PRO A 167 -3.05 -18.78 10.82
CA PRO A 167 -2.64 -19.32 12.10
C PRO A 167 -3.56 -20.49 12.52
N PRO A 168 -3.05 -21.47 13.30
CA PRO A 168 -3.84 -22.56 13.84
C PRO A 168 -4.97 -22.07 14.73
N GLU A 169 -6.13 -22.73 14.70
CA GLU A 169 -7.28 -22.36 15.56
C GLU A 169 -6.97 -22.45 17.06
N SER A 170 -6.04 -23.31 17.47
CA SER A 170 -5.58 -23.42 18.85
C SER A 170 -4.92 -22.14 19.35
N GLN A 171 -4.13 -21.47 18.51
CA GLN A 171 -3.41 -20.24 18.83
C GLN A 171 -4.36 -19.08 19.18
N GLU A 172 -5.53 -19.03 18.57
CA GLU A 172 -6.51 -17.98 18.80
C GLU A 172 -7.27 -18.10 20.13
N LYS A 173 -7.27 -19.28 20.73
CA LYS A 173 -7.89 -19.55 22.03
C LYS A 173 -6.97 -19.27 23.22
N GLU A 174 -5.69 -19.04 22.94
CA GLU A 174 -4.69 -18.74 23.96
C GLU A 174 -4.88 -17.33 24.54
N LYS A 175 -4.58 -17.16 25.82
CA LYS A 175 -4.63 -15.84 26.49
C LYS A 175 -3.52 -14.92 26.02
N GLU A 176 -2.33 -15.49 25.78
CA GLU A 176 -1.20 -14.77 25.19
C GLU A 176 -1.25 -14.94 23.68
N LYS A 177 -1.28 -13.82 22.98
CA LYS A 177 -1.35 -13.78 21.51
C LYS A 177 0.03 -13.53 20.93
N TRP A 178 0.43 -14.37 19.99
CA TRP A 178 1.55 -14.14 19.10
C TRP A 178 1.05 -14.14 17.64
N SER A 179 1.82 -13.57 16.72
CA SER A 179 1.37 -13.36 15.34
C SER A 179 1.94 -14.36 14.34
N GLY A 180 2.88 -15.21 14.76
CA GLY A 180 3.53 -16.16 13.88
C GLY A 180 2.62 -17.29 13.42
N SER A 181 2.70 -17.64 12.13
CA SER A 181 2.02 -18.76 11.49
C SER A 181 3.02 -19.52 10.60
N ASP A 182 2.57 -20.59 9.95
CA ASP A 182 3.42 -21.31 9.01
C ASP A 182 3.59 -20.53 7.71
N LEU A 183 4.82 -20.51 7.19
CA LEU A 183 5.18 -20.01 5.88
C LEU A 183 5.71 -21.18 5.04
N ILE A 184 5.07 -21.46 3.91
CA ILE A 184 5.54 -22.47 2.95
C ILE A 184 6.31 -21.75 1.85
N LEU A 185 7.56 -22.15 1.64
CA LEU A 185 8.33 -21.81 0.45
C LEU A 185 8.18 -22.95 -0.55
N HIS A 186 7.55 -22.69 -1.68
CA HIS A 186 7.38 -23.64 -2.77
C HIS A 186 8.32 -23.29 -3.92
N GLU A 187 9.20 -24.21 -4.30
CA GLU A 187 10.12 -24.07 -5.44
C GLU A 187 9.39 -24.31 -6.74
N LEU A 188 9.33 -23.31 -7.61
CA LEU A 188 8.49 -23.33 -8.81
C LEU A 188 8.90 -24.42 -9.82
N ALA A 189 10.19 -24.70 -9.96
CA ALA A 189 10.70 -25.66 -10.93
C ALA A 189 10.60 -27.11 -10.50
N SER A 190 10.74 -27.42 -9.18
CA SER A 190 10.82 -28.79 -8.66
C SER A 190 9.62 -29.18 -7.81
N SER A 191 8.73 -28.23 -7.51
CA SER A 191 7.61 -28.39 -6.58
C SER A 191 8.02 -28.83 -5.16
N LYS A 192 9.29 -28.63 -4.79
CA LYS A 192 9.75 -28.88 -3.42
C LYS A 192 9.22 -27.81 -2.48
N GLU A 193 8.87 -28.24 -1.27
CA GLU A 193 8.34 -27.36 -0.24
C GLU A 193 9.22 -27.34 1.00
N LEU A 194 9.36 -26.16 1.60
CA LEU A 194 9.97 -25.96 2.90
C LEU A 194 8.96 -25.24 3.79
N ASN A 195 8.58 -25.84 4.91
CA ASN A 195 7.74 -25.23 5.92
C ASN A 195 8.60 -24.53 6.98
N ILE A 196 8.32 -23.25 7.25
CA ILE A 196 8.95 -22.41 8.27
C ILE A 196 7.87 -22.00 9.27
N GLY A 197 7.98 -22.45 10.52
CA GLY A 197 6.99 -22.17 11.56
C GLY A 197 7.17 -20.81 12.23
N ASN A 198 6.09 -20.31 12.84
CA ASN A 198 6.07 -19.08 13.64
C ASN A 198 6.54 -17.81 12.90
N VAL A 199 6.26 -17.70 11.61
CA VAL A 199 6.59 -16.51 10.82
C VAL A 199 5.49 -15.47 10.94
N SER A 200 5.84 -14.26 11.40
CA SER A 200 4.90 -13.14 11.48
C SER A 200 5.00 -12.18 10.29
N GLU A 201 6.20 -11.96 9.79
CA GLU A 201 6.49 -11.17 8.60
C GLU A 201 7.61 -11.83 7.79
N PHE A 202 7.59 -11.66 6.48
CA PHE A 202 8.67 -12.07 5.60
C PHE A 202 8.80 -11.12 4.41
N ALA A 203 9.98 -11.03 3.84
CA ALA A 203 10.26 -10.24 2.65
C ALA A 203 11.43 -10.82 1.86
N PHE A 204 11.25 -10.93 0.54
CA PHE A 204 12.35 -11.14 -0.39
C PHE A 204 13.03 -9.81 -0.72
N ASP A 205 14.33 -9.83 -0.99
CA ASP A 205 14.95 -8.73 -1.71
C ASP A 205 14.46 -8.70 -3.17
N LYS A 206 14.62 -7.58 -3.85
CA LYS A 206 14.12 -7.40 -5.22
C LYS A 206 14.70 -8.43 -6.21
N LYS A 207 15.96 -8.82 -6.03
CA LYS A 207 16.62 -9.81 -6.88
C LYS A 207 16.18 -11.24 -6.60
N GLY A 208 15.56 -11.51 -5.43
CA GLY A 208 15.20 -12.84 -4.99
C GLY A 208 16.38 -13.68 -4.51
N GLN A 209 17.53 -13.04 -4.20
CA GLN A 209 18.72 -13.72 -3.67
C GLN A 209 18.60 -14.03 -2.19
N TRP A 210 17.87 -13.20 -1.47
CA TRP A 210 17.69 -13.26 -0.03
C TRP A 210 16.21 -13.25 0.34
N MET A 211 15.89 -13.99 1.39
CA MET A 211 14.62 -13.89 2.08
C MET A 211 14.88 -13.65 3.57
N ALA A 212 14.32 -12.60 4.12
CA ALA A 212 14.30 -12.37 5.56
C ALA A 212 12.91 -12.67 6.12
N TRP A 213 12.84 -13.18 7.35
CA TRP A 213 11.59 -13.34 8.06
C TRP A 213 11.73 -13.09 9.55
N ILE A 214 10.63 -12.72 10.18
CA ILE A 214 10.51 -12.55 11.63
C ILE A 214 9.88 -13.79 12.22
N VAL A 215 10.54 -14.36 13.22
CA VAL A 215 9.97 -15.39 14.08
C VAL A 215 9.25 -14.70 15.24
N ASP A 216 7.97 -15.02 15.43
CA ASP A 216 7.15 -14.57 16.55
C ASP A 216 6.40 -15.77 17.14
N ALA A 217 6.93 -16.30 18.22
CA ALA A 217 6.47 -17.52 18.88
C ALA A 217 5.87 -17.22 20.25
N LYS A 218 5.15 -18.18 20.80
CA LYS A 218 4.59 -18.14 22.14
C LYS A 218 5.67 -17.79 23.18
N GLU A 219 5.35 -16.88 24.11
CA GLU A 219 6.26 -16.40 25.16
C GLU A 219 7.56 -15.78 24.63
N MET A 220 7.54 -15.33 23.35
CA MET A 220 8.71 -14.81 22.63
C MET A 220 9.87 -15.81 22.58
N SER A 221 9.59 -17.12 22.61
CA SER A 221 10.61 -18.16 22.59
C SER A 221 11.25 -18.25 21.20
N GLY A 222 12.50 -17.80 21.10
CA GLY A 222 13.24 -17.78 19.83
C GLY A 222 12.85 -16.67 18.88
N ASN A 223 12.15 -15.63 19.35
CA ASN A 223 11.84 -14.46 18.53
C ASN A 223 13.11 -13.84 17.95
N GLY A 224 13.05 -13.43 16.69
CA GLY A 224 14.21 -12.86 16.02
C GLY A 224 13.98 -12.64 14.53
N ILE A 225 15.04 -12.21 13.87
CA ILE A 225 15.10 -12.03 12.42
C ILE A 225 16.04 -13.07 11.84
N GLN A 226 15.56 -13.85 10.90
CA GLN A 226 16.30 -14.86 10.16
C GLN A 226 16.49 -14.41 8.71
N LEU A 227 17.59 -14.84 8.10
CA LEU A 227 17.96 -14.55 6.72
C LEU A 227 18.36 -15.83 6.01
N ARG A 228 17.73 -16.13 4.86
CA ARG A 228 18.07 -17.26 4.01
C ARG A 228 18.69 -16.78 2.70
N ASN A 229 19.79 -17.35 2.33
CA ASN A 229 20.28 -17.27 0.96
C ASN A 229 19.47 -18.24 0.08
N MET A 230 18.74 -17.71 -0.88
CA MET A 230 17.78 -18.51 -1.66
C MET A 230 18.47 -19.48 -2.62
N LYS A 231 19.72 -19.20 -3.05
CA LYS A 231 20.52 -20.08 -3.90
C LYS A 231 21.14 -21.24 -3.15
N THR A 232 21.77 -20.96 -1.99
CA THR A 232 22.51 -21.97 -1.22
C THR A 232 21.67 -22.68 -0.18
N GLY A 233 20.55 -22.08 0.21
CA GLY A 233 19.70 -22.56 1.30
C GLY A 233 20.22 -22.29 2.72
N VAL A 234 21.39 -21.66 2.86
CA VAL A 234 21.98 -21.33 4.15
C VAL A 234 21.14 -20.29 4.87
N VAL A 235 20.89 -20.52 6.17
CA VAL A 235 20.13 -19.63 7.04
C VAL A 235 21.05 -19.02 8.10
N HIS A 236 20.97 -17.71 8.28
CA HIS A 236 21.67 -16.95 9.30
C HIS A 236 20.68 -16.31 10.27
N SER A 237 20.94 -16.37 11.56
CA SER A 237 20.23 -15.57 12.56
C SER A 237 20.83 -14.16 12.61
N LEU A 238 20.06 -13.14 12.21
CA LEU A 238 20.51 -11.75 12.20
C LEU A 238 20.39 -11.09 13.58
N ASP A 239 19.33 -11.39 14.29
CA ASP A 239 19.08 -10.97 15.66
C ASP A 239 18.15 -11.96 16.34
N ASN A 240 18.38 -12.18 17.64
CA ASN A 240 17.53 -13.03 18.48
C ASN A 240 17.48 -12.42 19.88
N ASP A 241 16.26 -12.17 20.38
CA ASP A 241 16.06 -11.59 21.70
C ASP A 241 14.60 -11.83 22.16
N LYS A 242 14.37 -11.75 23.45
CA LYS A 242 13.01 -11.70 24.02
C LYS A 242 12.37 -10.34 23.71
N ALA A 243 11.99 -10.16 22.46
CA ALA A 243 11.50 -8.90 21.89
C ALA A 243 10.48 -9.17 20.78
N VAL A 244 9.70 -8.15 20.43
CA VAL A 244 8.82 -8.15 19.27
C VAL A 244 9.53 -7.47 18.11
N TYR A 245 9.55 -8.11 16.96
CA TYR A 245 10.11 -7.54 15.73
C TYR A 245 8.98 -7.25 14.75
N LYS A 246 9.10 -6.13 13.99
CA LYS A 246 8.11 -5.71 12.99
C LYS A 246 8.76 -4.94 11.86
N LYS A 247 8.02 -4.82 10.74
CA LYS A 247 8.34 -3.91 9.65
C LYS A 247 9.65 -4.22 8.94
N LEU A 248 9.82 -5.48 8.50
CA LEU A 248 10.90 -5.85 7.60
C LEU A 248 10.83 -5.05 6.30
N ASN A 249 11.93 -4.39 5.94
CA ASN A 249 12.02 -3.61 4.73
C ASN A 249 13.40 -3.67 4.10
N TRP A 250 13.47 -4.14 2.86
CA TRP A 250 14.65 -4.15 2.03
C TRP A 250 14.83 -2.83 1.30
N THR A 251 16.07 -2.46 1.05
CA THR A 251 16.38 -1.46 0.02
C THR A 251 16.02 -1.99 -1.36
N GLU A 252 15.80 -1.10 -2.30
CA GLU A 252 15.51 -1.50 -3.69
C GLU A 252 16.65 -2.29 -4.34
N LYS A 253 17.91 -2.06 -3.91
CA LYS A 253 19.09 -2.77 -4.39
C LYS A 253 19.32 -4.13 -3.70
N GLY A 254 18.60 -4.42 -2.61
CA GLY A 254 18.79 -5.61 -1.80
C GLY A 254 20.07 -5.61 -0.94
N ASP A 255 20.68 -4.44 -0.75
CA ASP A 255 21.95 -4.26 -0.02
C ASP A 255 21.77 -3.81 1.42
N GLY A 256 20.55 -3.47 1.83
CA GLY A 256 20.17 -3.08 3.18
C GLY A 256 18.82 -3.67 3.59
N LEU A 257 18.71 -4.15 4.83
CA LEU A 257 17.47 -4.60 5.48
C LEU A 257 17.28 -3.82 6.76
N ALA A 258 16.07 -3.33 7.02
CA ALA A 258 15.73 -2.65 8.26
C ALA A 258 14.48 -3.26 8.91
N ALA A 259 14.37 -3.12 10.23
CA ALA A 259 13.21 -3.51 11.02
C ALA A 259 13.13 -2.67 12.31
N VAL A 260 12.03 -2.77 13.05
CA VAL A 260 11.91 -2.26 14.41
C VAL A 260 11.88 -3.42 15.41
N LYS A 261 12.51 -3.23 16.56
CA LYS A 261 12.64 -4.18 17.68
C LYS A 261 12.03 -3.54 18.93
N GLY A 262 10.97 -4.12 19.49
CA GLY A 262 10.24 -3.61 20.64
C GLY A 262 10.45 -4.46 21.89
N LYS A 263 10.74 -3.81 23.01
CA LYS A 263 10.83 -4.44 24.34
C LYS A 263 9.83 -3.82 25.29
N GLU A 264 9.33 -4.61 26.22
CA GLU A 264 8.54 -4.11 27.32
C GLU A 264 9.38 -3.21 28.23
N ASP A 265 8.75 -2.26 28.83
CA ASP A 265 9.36 -1.31 29.76
C ASP A 265 8.53 -1.20 31.03
N GLU A 266 9.20 -1.00 32.17
CA GLU A 266 8.54 -0.94 33.48
C GLU A 266 7.75 0.36 33.67
N ASP A 267 8.21 1.47 33.09
CA ASP A 267 7.65 2.80 33.25
C ASP A 267 6.58 3.18 32.22
N TYR A 268 6.47 2.43 31.10
CA TYR A 268 5.59 2.76 29.98
C TYR A 268 4.54 1.67 29.72
N GLU A 269 3.33 2.09 29.29
CA GLU A 269 2.25 1.16 28.92
C GLU A 269 2.59 0.37 27.65
N ASP A 270 3.18 1.06 26.68
CA ASP A 270 3.56 0.49 25.39
C ASP A 270 5.02 0.00 25.40
N LYS A 271 5.31 -0.94 24.48
CA LYS A 271 6.68 -1.38 24.24
C LYS A 271 7.52 -0.22 23.69
N LEU A 272 8.74 -0.10 24.14
CA LEU A 272 9.71 0.83 23.58
C LEU A 272 10.47 0.18 22.42
N PHE A 273 10.54 0.88 21.30
CA PHE A 273 11.14 0.35 20.09
C PHE A 273 12.53 0.95 19.82
N SER A 274 13.36 0.13 19.17
CA SER A 274 14.66 0.49 18.57
C SER A 274 14.59 0.23 17.08
N VAL A 275 15.38 0.94 16.27
CA VAL A 275 15.59 0.60 14.85
C VAL A 275 16.79 -0.32 14.73
N ILE A 276 16.64 -1.39 13.96
CA ILE A 276 17.70 -2.33 13.66
C ILE A 276 17.88 -2.40 12.14
N GLY A 277 19.13 -2.34 11.69
CA GLY A 277 19.49 -2.40 10.29
C GLY A 277 20.63 -3.37 10.03
N PHE A 278 20.65 -3.96 8.83
CA PHE A 278 21.66 -4.91 8.37
C PHE A 278 22.12 -4.54 6.97
N THR A 279 23.42 -4.67 6.73
CA THR A 279 24.08 -4.42 5.43
C THR A 279 25.18 -5.44 5.20
N ASN A 280 25.82 -5.45 4.02
CA ASN A 280 26.96 -6.35 3.73
C ASN A 280 26.61 -7.84 3.69
N PHE A 281 25.53 -8.24 3.05
CA PHE A 281 25.05 -9.63 3.01
C PHE A 281 25.99 -10.59 2.26
N SER A 282 26.84 -10.10 1.36
CA SER A 282 27.74 -10.91 0.53
C SER A 282 29.06 -11.28 1.23
N ALA A 283 29.42 -10.62 2.33
CA ALA A 283 30.74 -10.74 2.98
C ALA A 283 30.75 -11.69 4.21
N GLY A 284 29.80 -12.61 4.31
CA GLY A 284 29.65 -13.50 5.46
C GLY A 284 28.52 -13.07 6.39
N LEU A 285 28.78 -12.84 7.68
CA LEU A 285 27.73 -12.32 8.58
C LEU A 285 27.46 -10.84 8.27
N PRO A 286 26.19 -10.48 8.04
CA PRO A 286 25.82 -9.09 7.78
C PRO A 286 26.20 -8.13 8.91
N GLN A 287 26.61 -6.94 8.55
CA GLN A 287 26.91 -5.87 9.51
C GLN A 287 25.61 -5.35 10.12
N LYS A 288 25.52 -5.42 11.45
CA LYS A 288 24.36 -4.96 12.22
C LYS A 288 24.55 -3.53 12.71
N THR A 289 23.55 -2.70 12.53
CA THR A 289 23.40 -1.35 13.10
C THR A 289 22.17 -1.34 14.00
N ILE A 290 22.24 -0.76 15.18
CA ILE A 290 21.10 -0.56 16.06
C ILE A 290 21.07 0.87 16.56
N TYR A 291 19.89 1.51 16.54
CA TYR A 291 19.63 2.79 17.15
C TYR A 291 18.64 2.60 18.30
N GLU A 292 19.10 2.93 19.52
CA GLU A 292 18.33 2.83 20.76
C GLU A 292 18.06 4.24 21.31
N PRO A 293 16.82 4.72 21.30
CA PRO A 293 16.47 6.07 21.76
C PRO A 293 16.94 6.41 23.18
N LYS A 294 16.84 5.44 24.10
CA LYS A 294 17.26 5.62 25.51
C LYS A 294 18.73 5.98 25.68
N LYS A 295 19.56 5.69 24.67
CA LYS A 295 21.01 6.00 24.71
C LYS A 295 21.36 7.33 24.06
N ASP A 296 20.39 8.00 23.45
CA ASP A 296 20.59 9.27 22.74
C ASP A 296 19.93 10.43 23.49
N LYS A 297 20.74 11.34 24.03
CA LYS A 297 20.28 12.54 24.75
C LYS A 297 19.51 13.53 23.88
N ASN A 298 19.65 13.44 22.56
CA ASN A 298 18.97 14.31 21.60
C ASN A 298 17.58 13.75 21.19
N PHE A 299 17.25 12.52 21.63
CA PHE A 299 15.94 11.96 21.35
C PHE A 299 14.86 12.65 22.20
N PRO A 300 13.72 13.06 21.63
CA PRO A 300 12.69 13.81 22.35
C PRO A 300 12.13 13.03 23.55
N GLU A 301 12.01 13.69 24.70
CA GLU A 301 11.38 13.10 25.88
C GLU A 301 9.89 12.80 25.63
N GLY A 302 9.37 11.74 26.22
CA GLY A 302 7.96 11.32 26.02
C GLY A 302 7.66 10.70 24.65
N MET A 303 8.67 10.47 23.83
CA MET A 303 8.54 9.82 22.51
C MET A 303 9.15 8.41 22.49
N THR A 304 8.71 7.61 21.53
CA THR A 304 9.31 6.31 21.18
C THR A 304 9.36 6.15 19.67
N ILE A 305 10.16 5.21 19.18
CA ILE A 305 10.11 4.81 17.77
C ILE A 305 8.76 4.15 17.51
N SER A 306 8.09 4.58 16.45
CA SER A 306 6.76 4.08 16.07
C SER A 306 6.83 2.69 15.46
N SER A 307 6.02 1.78 15.97
CA SER A 307 5.79 0.48 15.32
C SER A 307 4.87 0.55 14.10
N ASN A 308 4.26 1.71 13.84
CA ASN A 308 3.35 1.92 12.71
C ASN A 308 4.11 2.31 11.44
N GLY A 309 5.24 3.01 11.59
CA GLY A 309 6.13 3.41 10.49
C GLY A 309 7.07 2.28 10.07
N THR A 310 7.32 2.11 8.78
CA THR A 310 8.31 1.19 8.25
C THR A 310 9.67 1.88 8.19
N PRO A 311 10.73 1.32 8.79
CA PRO A 311 12.06 1.89 8.70
C PRO A 311 12.63 1.69 7.27
N VAL A 312 13.31 2.71 6.76
CA VAL A 312 13.85 2.71 5.39
C VAL A 312 15.31 3.14 5.41
N TRP A 313 16.21 2.30 4.91
CA TRP A 313 17.59 2.72 4.64
C TRP A 313 17.60 3.79 3.54
N THR A 314 18.43 4.80 3.70
CA THR A 314 18.74 5.70 2.59
C THR A 314 19.44 4.93 1.46
N GLU A 315 19.33 5.41 0.22
CA GLU A 315 19.88 4.69 -0.94
C GLU A 315 21.42 4.51 -0.89
N ASP A 316 22.09 5.41 -0.19
CA ASP A 316 23.55 5.39 0.06
C ASP A 316 23.93 4.60 1.33
N LEU A 317 22.97 3.96 2.01
CA LEU A 317 23.13 3.27 3.29
C LEU A 317 23.78 4.14 4.40
N ALA A 318 23.71 5.46 4.29
CA ALA A 318 24.30 6.37 5.26
C ALA A 318 23.36 6.70 6.43
N GLY A 319 22.06 6.36 6.32
CA GLY A 319 21.07 6.59 7.36
C GLY A 319 19.87 5.67 7.28
N ILE A 320 19.11 5.63 8.36
CA ILE A 320 17.83 4.92 8.43
C ILE A 320 16.75 5.93 8.78
N LEU A 321 15.73 6.03 7.93
CA LEU A 321 14.51 6.80 8.16
C LEU A 321 13.53 5.97 8.97
N PHE A 322 12.85 6.59 9.93
CA PHE A 322 11.82 5.94 10.75
C PHE A 322 10.86 6.97 11.36
N GLY A 323 9.73 6.51 11.87
CA GLY A 323 8.77 7.36 12.56
C GLY A 323 8.96 7.34 14.08
N ILE A 324 8.61 8.43 14.75
CA ILE A 324 8.47 8.49 16.22
C ILE A 324 7.06 8.97 16.58
N ASN A 325 6.55 8.51 17.73
CA ASN A 325 5.26 8.94 18.28
C ASN A 325 5.34 9.05 19.81
N GLU A 326 4.36 9.71 20.39
CA GLU A 326 4.23 9.82 21.84
C GLU A 326 4.02 8.45 22.46
N VAL A 327 4.56 8.28 23.69
CA VAL A 327 4.41 7.09 24.50
C VAL A 327 3.78 7.44 25.85
N LYS A 328 2.84 6.63 26.31
CA LYS A 328 2.16 6.82 27.59
C LYS A 328 2.95 6.21 28.73
N LYS A 329 3.23 7.02 29.76
CA LYS A 329 3.78 6.51 31.02
C LYS A 329 2.69 5.75 31.78
N LYS A 330 3.04 4.63 32.41
CA LYS A 330 2.14 3.92 33.33
C LYS A 330 1.77 4.84 34.47
N GLU A 331 0.47 4.98 34.74
CA GLU A 331 0.04 5.64 35.97
C GLU A 331 0.53 4.79 37.15
N LYS A 332 1.35 5.37 38.01
CA LYS A 332 1.75 4.75 39.27
C LYS A 332 0.47 4.57 40.06
N LYS A 333 -0.14 3.38 40.00
CA LYS A 333 -1.27 3.04 40.85
C LYS A 333 -0.80 3.23 42.28
N GLU A 334 -1.59 3.98 43.07
CA GLU A 334 -1.45 4.34 44.49
C GLU A 334 -1.21 3.16 45.44
N LYS A 335 -0.27 2.26 45.12
CA LYS A 335 0.17 1.22 46.08
C LYS A 335 0.98 1.79 47.25
N ASP A 336 1.55 2.97 47.09
CA ASP A 336 2.33 3.61 48.13
C ASP A 336 1.44 4.37 49.14
N LYS A 337 0.29 4.90 48.70
CA LYS A 337 -0.69 5.53 49.64
C LYS A 337 -1.47 4.51 50.48
N GLU A 338 -1.58 3.27 50.04
CA GLU A 338 -2.21 2.21 50.84
C GLU A 338 -1.23 1.65 51.88
N LYS A 339 0.07 1.68 51.65
CA LYS A 339 1.07 1.31 52.66
C LYS A 339 1.24 2.37 53.74
N GLU A 340 1.24 3.65 53.39
CA GLU A 340 1.26 4.74 54.40
C GLU A 340 -0.02 4.76 55.25
N LYS A 341 -1.20 4.50 54.69
CA LYS A 341 -2.45 4.36 55.48
C LYS A 341 -2.48 3.13 56.35
N ILE A 342 -1.81 2.05 56.00
CA ILE A 342 -1.75 0.81 56.81
C ILE A 342 -0.75 0.97 57.98
N GLU A 343 0.26 1.82 57.87
CA GLU A 343 1.16 2.15 58.99
C GLU A 343 0.57 3.16 59.98
N GLU A 344 -0.26 4.11 59.53
CA GLU A 344 -0.96 5.04 60.42
C GLU A 344 -2.16 4.41 61.16
N GLU A 345 -2.73 3.31 60.73
CA GLU A 345 -3.84 2.59 61.39
C GLU A 345 -3.38 1.56 62.46
N LYS A 346 -2.08 1.34 62.63
CA LYS A 346 -1.58 0.39 63.62
C LYS A 346 -1.45 0.94 65.04
N ASP A 347 -1.71 2.23 65.24
CA ASP A 347 -1.52 2.90 66.55
C ASP A 347 -2.82 3.34 67.22
N LYS A 348 -3.97 2.68 67.00
CA LYS A 348 -5.20 2.91 67.80
C LYS A 348 -5.72 1.63 68.45
N PRO A 349 -6.19 1.71 69.71
CA PRO A 349 -6.54 0.53 70.52
C PRO A 349 -7.83 -0.14 70.08
N LYS A 350 -7.84 -1.48 70.22
CA LYS A 350 -8.96 -2.37 69.89
C LYS A 350 -10.14 -2.21 70.75
N GLU A 351 -11.32 -1.93 70.20
CA GLU A 351 -12.59 -2.34 70.73
C GLU A 351 -13.28 -3.36 69.85
N THR A 352 -13.74 -4.45 70.45
CA THR A 352 -14.40 -5.58 69.80
C THR A 352 -15.92 -5.32 69.74
N PRO A 353 -16.56 -5.65 68.59
CA PRO A 353 -17.84 -6.31 68.69
C PRO A 353 -18.14 -7.45 67.71
N VAL A 354 -18.69 -8.47 68.26
CA VAL A 354 -19.77 -9.38 67.88
C VAL A 354 -19.93 -9.73 66.37
N LYS A 355 -19.84 -11.03 66.14
CA LYS A 355 -20.05 -11.75 64.88
C LYS A 355 -21.50 -11.76 64.42
N GLU A 356 -21.75 -11.36 63.19
CA GLU A 356 -22.86 -11.88 62.38
C GLU A 356 -22.31 -12.54 61.10
N LYS A 357 -22.74 -13.80 60.88
CA LYS A 357 -22.38 -14.63 59.72
C LYS A 357 -23.21 -14.24 58.51
N LYS A 358 -22.60 -13.87 57.41
CA LYS A 358 -23.19 -13.90 56.07
C LYS A 358 -22.49 -14.94 55.17
N PRO A 359 -23.21 -15.59 54.22
CA PRO A 359 -22.74 -16.73 53.45
C PRO A 359 -21.72 -16.34 52.37
N PRO A 360 -20.92 -17.29 51.84
CA PRO A 360 -19.82 -16.97 50.95
C PRO A 360 -20.31 -16.64 49.53
N VAL A 361 -20.06 -15.42 49.11
CA VAL A 361 -20.20 -14.99 47.71
C VAL A 361 -18.91 -15.32 46.97
N ALA A 362 -19.01 -16.17 45.97
CA ALA A 362 -17.93 -16.52 45.08
C ALA A 362 -17.38 -15.27 44.37
N LYS A 363 -16.11 -14.96 44.63
CA LYS A 363 -15.39 -13.89 43.90
C LYS A 363 -15.09 -14.32 42.46
N ALA A 364 -15.97 -13.96 41.53
CA ALA A 364 -15.58 -13.80 40.15
C ALA A 364 -15.01 -12.37 39.99
N LYS A 365 -13.69 -12.23 40.03
CA LYS A 365 -13.03 -11.03 39.49
C LYS A 365 -13.20 -11.03 37.96
N LYS A 366 -14.28 -10.44 37.47
CA LYS A 366 -14.28 -9.79 36.15
C LYS A 366 -13.49 -8.50 36.37
N GLU A 367 -12.35 -8.37 35.70
CA GLU A 367 -11.78 -7.06 35.41
C GLU A 367 -12.87 -6.28 34.66
N ALA A 368 -13.42 -5.25 35.32
CA ALA A 368 -14.28 -4.31 34.65
C ALA A 368 -13.41 -3.61 33.58
N GLU A 369 -13.62 -3.93 32.29
CA GLU A 369 -13.26 -3.01 31.23
C GLU A 369 -13.97 -1.69 31.59
N GLU A 370 -13.19 -0.63 31.84
CA GLU A 370 -13.75 0.71 31.98
C GLU A 370 -14.54 0.98 30.71
N GLU A 371 -15.87 1.04 30.84
CA GLU A 371 -16.73 1.47 29.74
C GLU A 371 -16.30 2.91 29.39
N LYS A 372 -15.61 3.06 28.27
CA LYS A 372 -15.26 4.37 27.74
C LYS A 372 -16.58 5.10 27.46
N PRO A 373 -16.76 6.32 27.97
CA PRO A 373 -17.99 7.06 27.73
C PRO A 373 -18.19 7.24 26.21
N ASP A 374 -19.38 6.91 25.73
CA ASP A 374 -19.79 7.11 24.33
C ASP A 374 -20.15 8.60 24.10
N LEU A 375 -19.22 9.47 24.51
CA LEU A 375 -19.34 10.92 24.41
C LEU A 375 -18.16 11.48 23.64
N VAL A 376 -18.44 12.16 22.54
CA VAL A 376 -17.45 12.88 21.74
C VAL A 376 -17.73 14.37 21.87
N ILE A 377 -16.74 15.13 22.33
CA ILE A 377 -16.82 16.59 22.50
C ILE A 377 -16.04 17.25 21.39
N TRP A 378 -16.68 18.14 20.65
CA TRP A 378 -16.05 18.97 19.63
C TRP A 378 -16.02 20.43 20.04
N HIS A 379 -15.01 21.12 19.55
CA HIS A 379 -14.85 22.55 19.80
C HIS A 379 -14.93 23.33 18.50
N TRP A 380 -15.50 24.52 18.54
CA TRP A 380 -15.67 25.37 17.36
C TRP A 380 -14.33 25.85 16.75
N LEU A 381 -13.23 25.81 17.53
CA LEU A 381 -11.87 26.10 17.07
C LEU A 381 -11.16 24.88 16.47
N ASP A 382 -11.80 23.72 16.42
CA ASP A 382 -11.21 22.53 15.79
C ASP A 382 -10.95 22.84 14.30
N LYS A 383 -9.72 22.63 13.86
CA LYS A 383 -9.29 22.88 12.49
C LYS A 383 -9.97 21.94 11.48
N ARG A 384 -10.43 20.77 11.93
CA ARG A 384 -11.11 19.77 11.11
C ARG A 384 -12.56 19.59 11.50
N LEU A 385 -13.45 19.44 10.50
CA LEU A 385 -14.84 19.09 10.73
C LEU A 385 -14.96 17.74 11.47
N GLN A 386 -15.98 17.61 12.28
CA GLN A 386 -16.27 16.43 13.12
C GLN A 386 -16.29 15.13 12.30
N SER A 387 -17.01 15.10 11.20
CA SER A 387 -17.08 13.95 10.29
C SER A 387 -15.72 13.55 9.75
N MET A 388 -14.83 14.51 9.50
CA MET A 388 -13.48 14.27 9.04
C MET A 388 -12.59 13.71 10.14
N GLN A 389 -12.73 14.22 11.38
CA GLN A 389 -12.00 13.68 12.53
C GLN A 389 -12.35 12.21 12.76
N GLN A 390 -13.64 11.83 12.68
CA GLN A 390 -14.08 10.43 12.82
C GLN A 390 -13.48 9.52 11.73
N VAL A 391 -13.50 9.96 10.48
CA VAL A 391 -12.93 9.19 9.35
C VAL A 391 -11.42 9.03 9.48
N GLN A 392 -10.73 10.03 10.02
CA GLN A 392 -9.28 10.07 10.14
C GLN A 392 -8.75 9.53 11.48
N GLU A 393 -9.60 9.20 12.44
CA GLU A 393 -9.22 8.75 13.78
C GLU A 393 -8.14 7.65 13.78
N LYS A 394 -8.32 6.62 12.96
CA LYS A 394 -7.33 5.53 12.83
C LYS A 394 -6.00 6.01 12.28
N ARG A 395 -6.02 6.94 11.32
CA ARG A 395 -4.81 7.53 10.75
C ARG A 395 -4.08 8.39 11.79
N ASP A 396 -4.83 9.20 12.54
CA ASP A 396 -4.27 10.06 13.56
C ASP A 396 -3.65 9.26 14.73
N LYS A 397 -4.31 8.19 15.17
CA LYS A 397 -3.76 7.26 16.18
C LYS A 397 -2.48 6.55 15.73
N ASN A 398 -2.33 6.31 14.43
CA ASN A 398 -1.15 5.65 13.86
C ASN A 398 -0.12 6.64 13.33
N PHE A 399 -0.33 7.93 13.52
CA PHE A 399 0.58 8.97 13.03
C PHE A 399 1.95 8.86 13.69
N SER A 400 3.00 9.17 12.92
CA SER A 400 4.37 9.25 13.41
C SER A 400 5.15 10.35 12.70
N TYR A 401 5.99 11.07 13.45
CA TYR A 401 6.88 12.08 12.92
C TYR A 401 8.10 11.43 12.28
N LEU A 402 8.39 11.76 11.03
CA LEU A 402 9.56 11.24 10.32
C LEU A 402 10.87 11.77 10.94
N CYS A 403 11.80 10.85 11.15
CA CYS A 403 13.14 11.12 11.64
C CYS A 403 14.16 10.32 10.83
N ILE A 404 15.43 10.65 10.97
CA ILE A 404 16.55 9.90 10.40
C ILE A 404 17.65 9.70 11.44
N PHE A 405 18.21 8.50 11.49
CA PHE A 405 19.46 8.22 12.20
C PHE A 405 20.60 8.10 11.19
N ARG A 406 21.58 9.01 11.26
CA ARG A 406 22.80 9.02 10.45
C ARG A 406 23.81 8.05 11.06
N VAL A 407 24.09 6.95 10.38
CA VAL A 407 24.82 5.80 10.95
C VAL A 407 26.28 6.12 11.27
N LYS A 408 27.00 6.74 10.33
CA LYS A 408 28.43 7.09 10.50
C LYS A 408 28.63 8.18 11.54
N GLU A 409 27.80 9.20 11.49
CA GLU A 409 27.84 10.35 12.38
C GLU A 409 27.24 10.05 13.76
N LYS A 410 26.54 8.91 13.90
CA LYS A 410 25.76 8.53 15.10
C LYS A 410 24.81 9.64 15.53
N LYS A 411 24.21 10.32 14.59
CA LYS A 411 23.38 11.51 14.82
C LYS A 411 21.92 11.23 14.52
N PHE A 412 21.06 11.51 15.49
CA PHE A 412 19.61 11.59 15.31
C PHE A 412 19.20 12.96 14.77
N ILE A 413 18.29 13.00 13.81
CA ILE A 413 17.72 14.23 13.26
C ILE A 413 16.21 14.06 13.15
N ARG A 414 15.44 14.93 13.80
CA ARG A 414 13.99 15.02 13.64
C ARG A 414 13.68 15.83 12.38
N LEU A 415 12.96 15.25 11.42
CA LEU A 415 12.62 15.88 10.13
C LEU A 415 11.20 16.46 10.15
N ALA A 416 10.27 15.81 10.87
CA ALA A 416 8.90 16.25 11.06
C ALA A 416 8.67 16.67 12.51
N ASP A 417 7.84 17.70 12.72
CA ASP A 417 7.41 18.19 14.03
C ASP A 417 5.97 18.74 13.96
N ASP A 418 5.53 19.49 14.97
CA ASP A 418 4.17 20.04 15.01
C ASP A 418 3.93 21.16 14.00
N GLU A 419 5.00 21.84 13.53
CA GLU A 419 4.90 22.88 12.51
C GLU A 419 4.76 22.24 11.11
N VAL A 420 5.57 21.20 10.81
CA VAL A 420 5.49 20.46 9.55
C VAL A 420 5.35 18.97 9.86
N ARG A 421 4.12 18.55 10.03
CA ARG A 421 3.80 17.18 10.49
C ARG A 421 3.99 16.12 9.40
N GLN A 422 3.60 16.41 8.18
CA GLN A 422 3.66 15.45 7.09
C GLN A 422 4.95 15.64 6.30
N VAL A 423 5.91 14.76 6.52
CA VAL A 423 7.19 14.75 5.81
C VAL A 423 7.38 13.40 5.13
N THR A 424 7.73 13.42 3.85
CA THR A 424 7.98 12.23 3.05
C THR A 424 9.34 12.36 2.36
N ALA A 425 10.17 11.34 2.46
CA ALA A 425 11.44 11.31 1.75
C ALA A 425 11.23 11.31 0.23
N ALA A 426 11.96 12.15 -0.49
CA ALA A 426 12.01 12.13 -1.94
C ALA A 426 12.81 10.91 -2.44
N PRO A 427 12.64 10.48 -3.69
CA PRO A 427 13.49 9.48 -4.31
C PRO A 427 14.98 9.81 -4.12
N LYS A 428 15.85 8.81 -4.10
CA LYS A 428 17.30 8.92 -3.82
C LYS A 428 17.64 9.36 -2.39
N HIS A 429 16.65 9.71 -1.55
CA HIS A 429 16.85 10.02 -0.13
C HIS A 429 17.93 11.08 0.17
N ILE A 430 18.03 12.11 -0.68
CA ILE A 430 18.85 13.30 -0.45
C ILE A 430 18.01 14.37 0.24
N TRP A 431 16.76 14.49 -0.20
CA TRP A 431 15.78 15.46 0.24
C TRP A 431 14.53 14.78 0.78
N ALA A 432 13.76 15.51 1.57
CA ALA A 432 12.38 15.17 1.90
C ALA A 432 11.48 16.38 1.61
N ILE A 433 10.20 16.08 1.40
CA ILE A 433 9.17 17.10 1.18
C ILE A 433 8.28 17.14 2.42
N GLY A 434 8.19 18.34 2.99
CA GLY A 434 7.21 18.68 4.02
C GLY A 434 5.94 19.24 3.37
N ASP A 435 4.79 18.79 3.86
CA ASP A 435 3.46 19.21 3.41
C ASP A 435 2.71 19.72 4.63
N ASP A 436 2.51 21.05 4.74
CA ASP A 436 1.74 21.64 5.81
C ASP A 436 0.46 22.31 5.28
N ASN A 437 -0.69 21.80 5.72
CA ASN A 437 -2.00 22.31 5.37
C ASN A 437 -2.77 22.86 6.58
N GLN A 438 -2.16 22.96 7.76
CA GLN A 438 -2.84 23.25 9.02
C GLN A 438 -3.55 24.62 9.01
N GLU A 439 -2.94 25.62 8.40
CA GLU A 439 -3.54 26.97 8.28
C GLU A 439 -4.77 26.98 7.36
N TYR A 440 -4.77 26.12 6.33
CA TYR A 440 -5.79 26.10 5.28
C TYR A 440 -6.86 25.02 5.50
N GLU A 441 -6.73 24.17 6.53
CA GLU A 441 -7.53 22.94 6.64
C GLU A 441 -9.01 23.24 6.85
N LEU A 442 -9.36 24.17 7.76
CA LEU A 442 -10.76 24.51 8.05
C LEU A 442 -11.45 25.12 6.83
N MET A 443 -10.85 26.14 6.22
CA MET A 443 -11.42 26.78 5.03
C MET A 443 -11.44 25.84 3.83
N GLY A 444 -10.43 24.99 3.69
CA GLY A 444 -10.39 23.95 2.65
C GLY A 444 -11.55 22.95 2.74
N ASN A 445 -11.97 22.60 3.95
CA ASN A 445 -13.13 21.74 4.17
C ASN A 445 -14.46 22.42 3.79
N LEU A 446 -14.59 23.73 4.05
CA LEU A 446 -15.79 24.51 3.74
C LEU A 446 -15.90 24.85 2.24
N GLU A 447 -14.78 25.21 1.61
CA GLU A 447 -14.73 25.64 0.22
C GLU A 447 -14.45 24.53 -0.79
N GLY A 448 -14.11 23.30 -0.34
CA GLY A 448 -13.69 22.19 -1.19
C GLY A 448 -12.32 22.40 -1.87
N ARG A 449 -11.50 23.33 -1.38
CA ARG A 449 -10.20 23.68 -1.93
C ARG A 449 -9.11 23.39 -0.90
N ARG A 450 -8.11 22.58 -1.28
CA ARG A 450 -7.01 22.24 -0.40
C ARG A 450 -5.77 23.02 -0.80
N TYR A 451 -5.30 23.86 0.12
CA TYR A 451 -4.02 24.55 0.02
C TYR A 451 -3.03 23.94 1.00
N ARG A 452 -1.75 24.09 0.69
CA ARG A 452 -0.65 23.61 1.55
C ARG A 452 0.62 24.41 1.30
N ASP A 453 1.44 24.51 2.30
CA ASP A 453 2.81 24.98 2.19
C ASP A 453 3.71 23.78 1.92
N ILE A 454 4.64 23.94 0.98
CA ILE A 454 5.59 22.90 0.62
C ILE A 454 6.98 23.29 1.09
N TYR A 455 7.58 22.44 1.90
CA TYR A 455 8.92 22.59 2.41
C TYR A 455 9.86 21.58 1.75
N VAL A 456 11.10 22.00 1.49
CA VAL A 456 12.22 21.11 1.11
C VAL A 456 13.10 20.94 2.34
N ILE A 457 13.41 19.69 2.68
CA ILE A 457 14.16 19.34 3.88
C ILE A 457 15.38 18.52 3.48
N ASN A 458 16.56 18.96 3.89
CA ASN A 458 17.81 18.25 3.63
C ASN A 458 17.98 17.09 4.63
N LEU A 459 18.03 15.84 4.14
CA LEU A 459 18.11 14.65 5.00
C LEU A 459 19.44 14.49 5.73
N LYS A 460 20.50 15.17 5.28
CA LYS A 460 21.81 15.11 5.94
C LYS A 460 21.90 16.08 7.13
N THR A 461 21.27 17.25 7.03
CA THR A 461 21.39 18.31 8.03
C THR A 461 20.13 18.51 8.85
N GLY A 462 18.95 18.16 8.32
CA GLY A 462 17.64 18.51 8.84
C GLY A 462 17.20 19.94 8.50
N ALA A 463 18.03 20.71 7.76
CA ALA A 463 17.68 22.07 7.35
C ALA A 463 16.42 22.07 6.48
N ARG A 464 15.49 22.99 6.82
CA ARG A 464 14.16 23.12 6.22
C ARG A 464 14.03 24.46 5.51
N GLN A 465 13.48 24.46 4.31
CA GLN A 465 13.24 25.68 3.53
C GLN A 465 11.81 25.65 2.98
N LEU A 466 11.04 26.75 3.15
CA LEU A 466 9.76 26.93 2.48
C LEU A 466 10.00 27.13 0.97
N ALA A 467 9.45 26.24 0.17
CA ALA A 467 9.56 26.25 -1.29
C ALA A 467 8.36 26.90 -1.97
N LEU A 468 7.16 26.54 -1.53
CA LEU A 468 5.89 27.07 -2.03
C LEU A 468 4.97 27.40 -0.86
N GLU A 469 4.42 28.59 -0.86
CA GLU A 469 3.40 29.05 0.06
C GLU A 469 2.02 28.92 -0.59
N LYS A 470 1.02 28.46 0.15
CA LYS A 470 -0.39 28.33 -0.27
C LYS A 470 -0.57 27.67 -1.64
N SER A 471 0.18 26.61 -1.90
CA SER A 471 0.12 25.87 -3.15
C SER A 471 -1.12 24.97 -3.20
N ARG A 472 -1.84 24.98 -4.32
CA ARG A 472 -3.02 24.12 -4.55
C ARG A 472 -2.68 22.85 -5.30
N TRP A 473 -1.73 22.91 -6.23
CA TRP A 473 -1.40 21.83 -7.16
C TRP A 473 0.07 21.46 -7.10
N TYR A 474 0.34 20.49 -6.28
CA TYR A 474 1.63 19.83 -6.13
C TYR A 474 1.52 18.38 -6.62
N PHE A 475 2.45 17.93 -7.48
CA PHE A 475 2.40 16.64 -8.18
C PHE A 475 3.53 15.68 -7.80
N GLY A 476 4.35 16.02 -6.84
CA GLY A 476 5.39 15.16 -6.30
C GLY A 476 6.79 15.34 -6.92
N PRO A 477 7.79 14.69 -6.30
CA PRO A 477 9.18 14.79 -6.71
C PRO A 477 9.48 13.96 -7.97
N SER A 478 10.56 14.34 -8.66
CA SER A 478 11.12 13.59 -9.79
C SER A 478 11.75 12.26 -9.33
N PRO A 479 11.81 11.22 -10.19
CA PRO A 479 12.42 9.94 -9.86
C PRO A 479 13.91 10.00 -9.49
N ASP A 480 14.63 10.99 -9.98
CA ASP A 480 16.02 11.26 -9.61
C ASP A 480 16.17 12.04 -8.29
N GLY A 481 15.04 12.47 -7.68
CA GLY A 481 15.02 13.16 -6.41
C GLY A 481 15.62 14.58 -6.42
N THR A 482 15.74 15.22 -7.59
CA THR A 482 16.35 16.56 -7.72
C THR A 482 15.34 17.69 -7.82
N HIS A 483 14.16 17.42 -8.39
CA HIS A 483 13.10 18.38 -8.61
C HIS A 483 11.77 17.91 -8.06
N PHE A 484 10.78 18.81 -7.96
CA PHE A 484 9.37 18.46 -7.87
C PHE A 484 8.54 19.29 -8.86
N LEU A 485 7.37 18.74 -9.24
CA LEU A 485 6.43 19.35 -10.18
C LEU A 485 5.28 20.03 -9.43
N TYR A 486 4.94 21.24 -9.86
CA TYR A 486 3.75 21.96 -9.39
C TYR A 486 3.11 22.77 -10.52
N TYR A 487 1.90 23.24 -10.29
CA TYR A 487 1.19 24.10 -11.23
C TYR A 487 0.74 25.39 -10.54
N ASP A 488 0.98 26.48 -11.19
CA ASP A 488 0.51 27.80 -10.76
C ASP A 488 0.26 28.68 -11.96
N ASP A 489 -0.71 29.59 -11.84
CA ASP A 489 -1.07 30.64 -12.80
C ASP A 489 -1.09 30.20 -14.28
N GLY A 490 -1.70 29.06 -14.56
CA GLY A 490 -1.87 28.56 -15.93
C GLY A 490 -0.71 27.76 -16.49
N HIS A 491 0.38 27.61 -15.74
CA HIS A 491 1.59 26.94 -16.17
C HIS A 491 2.04 25.83 -15.22
N TYR A 492 2.72 24.84 -15.76
CA TYR A 492 3.49 23.88 -14.99
C TYR A 492 4.91 24.41 -14.73
N TYR A 493 5.39 24.13 -13.53
CA TYR A 493 6.69 24.52 -13.04
C TYR A 493 7.40 23.32 -12.44
N THR A 494 8.72 23.34 -12.51
CA THR A 494 9.59 22.52 -11.68
C THR A 494 10.34 23.38 -10.66
N TYR A 495 10.58 22.81 -9.49
CA TYR A 495 11.38 23.41 -8.44
C TYR A 495 12.61 22.55 -8.20
N GLU A 496 13.80 23.11 -8.36
CA GLU A 496 15.07 22.44 -8.09
C GLU A 496 15.40 22.49 -6.59
N MET A 497 15.39 21.34 -5.93
CA MET A 497 15.47 21.26 -4.46
C MET A 497 16.82 21.73 -3.89
N ALA A 498 17.90 21.61 -4.66
CA ALA A 498 19.24 22.00 -4.22
C ALA A 498 19.45 23.52 -4.23
N SER A 499 18.95 24.22 -5.25
CA SER A 499 19.18 25.65 -5.46
C SER A 499 17.99 26.53 -5.08
N GLY A 500 16.79 25.94 -4.95
CA GLY A 500 15.54 26.68 -4.78
C GLY A 500 15.03 27.35 -6.05
N LYS A 501 15.63 27.06 -7.22
CA LYS A 501 15.27 27.69 -8.48
C LYS A 501 13.97 27.12 -9.05
N LYS A 502 13.11 28.00 -9.56
CA LYS A 502 11.83 27.70 -10.19
C LYS A 502 11.94 27.85 -11.70
N TYR A 503 11.47 26.87 -12.46
CA TYR A 503 11.46 26.91 -13.91
C TYR A 503 10.03 26.78 -14.42
N ASN A 504 9.55 27.78 -15.19
CA ASN A 504 8.29 27.65 -15.92
C ASN A 504 8.55 26.76 -17.14
N ILE A 505 8.10 25.51 -17.06
CA ILE A 505 8.40 24.50 -18.09
C ILE A 505 7.44 24.56 -19.28
N THR A 506 6.31 25.24 -19.15
CA THR A 506 5.26 25.28 -20.22
C THR A 506 5.12 26.62 -20.91
N LYS A 507 5.89 27.66 -20.56
CA LYS A 507 5.78 29.00 -21.17
C LYS A 507 6.03 29.00 -22.68
N ASP A 508 6.92 28.14 -23.17
CA ASP A 508 7.34 28.08 -24.57
C ASP A 508 6.69 26.90 -25.33
N VAL A 509 5.78 26.13 -24.68
CA VAL A 509 5.04 25.06 -25.32
C VAL A 509 3.83 25.64 -26.04
N PRO A 510 3.59 25.32 -27.35
CA PRO A 510 2.57 25.99 -28.17
C PRO A 510 1.14 25.47 -27.90
N THR A 511 0.81 25.15 -26.65
CA THR A 511 -0.52 24.71 -26.23
C THR A 511 -0.81 25.17 -24.81
N SER A 512 -2.04 25.01 -24.35
CA SER A 512 -2.48 25.36 -23.01
C SER A 512 -2.79 24.11 -22.20
N PHE A 513 -2.33 24.08 -20.97
CA PHE A 513 -2.62 23.01 -20.00
C PHE A 513 -3.70 23.39 -18.98
N ILE A 514 -4.46 24.45 -19.26
CA ILE A 514 -5.60 24.88 -18.44
C ILE A 514 -6.83 24.06 -18.84
N ASN A 515 -7.49 23.41 -17.89
CA ASN A 515 -8.75 22.73 -18.13
C ASN A 515 -9.88 23.74 -18.31
N LYS A 516 -10.11 24.17 -19.53
CA LYS A 516 -11.16 25.14 -19.89
C LYS A 516 -12.56 24.53 -19.83
N GLU A 517 -12.68 23.20 -19.84
CA GLU A 517 -13.95 22.46 -19.80
C GLU A 517 -14.49 22.31 -18.36
N ASP A 518 -13.68 22.60 -17.35
CA ASP A 518 -14.14 22.66 -15.97
C ASP A 518 -15.18 23.77 -15.82
N ASP A 519 -16.42 23.43 -15.42
CA ASP A 519 -17.58 24.34 -15.33
C ASP A 519 -17.74 25.00 -13.95
N HIS A 520 -16.89 24.65 -12.98
CA HIS A 520 -16.95 25.28 -11.67
C HIS A 520 -16.55 26.75 -11.72
N ASN A 521 -17.25 27.57 -10.94
CA ASN A 521 -16.99 29.03 -10.84
C ASN A 521 -15.76 29.32 -9.95
N VAL A 522 -14.59 28.85 -10.38
CA VAL A 522 -13.31 28.97 -9.67
C VAL A 522 -12.17 29.17 -10.67
N LYS A 523 -10.96 29.46 -10.19
CA LYS A 523 -9.75 29.44 -11.02
C LYS A 523 -9.64 28.06 -11.68
N LYS A 524 -9.60 28.01 -13.02
CA LYS A 524 -9.58 26.77 -13.79
C LYS A 524 -8.40 25.88 -13.37
N PRO A 525 -8.64 24.59 -13.10
CA PRO A 525 -7.57 23.66 -12.73
C PRO A 525 -6.66 23.35 -13.92
N PRO A 526 -5.48 22.75 -13.66
CA PRO A 526 -4.68 22.17 -14.72
C PRO A 526 -5.36 20.94 -15.33
N ILE A 527 -5.08 20.68 -16.59
CA ILE A 527 -5.26 19.36 -17.17
C ILE A 527 -4.21 18.46 -16.52
N ARG A 528 -4.61 17.24 -16.16
CA ARG A 528 -3.79 16.33 -15.35
C ARG A 528 -2.42 16.04 -15.99
N SER A 529 -1.34 16.16 -15.20
CA SER A 529 -0.03 15.63 -15.56
C SER A 529 -0.09 14.10 -15.68
N LEU A 530 0.60 13.53 -16.66
CA LEU A 530 0.78 12.07 -16.81
C LEU A 530 1.96 11.55 -15.97
N GLY A 531 2.82 12.44 -15.48
CA GLY A 531 3.92 12.12 -14.59
C GLY A 531 5.31 12.40 -15.18
N TRP A 532 6.31 11.99 -14.42
CA TRP A 532 7.71 12.11 -14.80
C TRP A 532 8.16 10.98 -15.72
N VAL A 533 9.08 11.26 -16.63
CA VAL A 533 9.86 10.19 -17.30
C VAL A 533 10.80 9.54 -16.29
N LYS A 534 11.16 8.28 -16.54
CA LYS A 534 11.92 7.44 -15.59
C LYS A 534 13.25 8.05 -15.14
N ASP A 535 13.93 8.78 -16.00
CA ASP A 535 15.22 9.45 -15.70
C ASP A 535 15.08 10.79 -14.96
N GLY A 536 13.86 11.31 -14.83
CA GLY A 536 13.60 12.58 -14.14
C GLY A 536 13.91 13.85 -14.94
N ILE A 537 14.40 13.72 -16.20
CA ILE A 537 14.81 14.88 -17.00
C ILE A 537 13.68 15.58 -17.74
N SER A 538 12.50 14.98 -17.80
CA SER A 538 11.32 15.57 -18.41
C SER A 538 10.01 15.08 -17.79
N VAL A 539 8.92 15.77 -18.13
CA VAL A 539 7.55 15.52 -17.63
C VAL A 539 6.64 15.26 -18.83
N LEU A 540 5.76 14.26 -18.73
CA LEU A 540 4.70 14.03 -19.68
C LEU A 540 3.45 14.81 -19.24
N LEU A 541 3.01 15.71 -20.08
CA LEU A 541 1.83 16.55 -19.89
C LEU A 541 0.80 16.25 -20.98
N TYR A 542 -0.48 16.37 -20.64
CA TYR A 542 -1.59 16.15 -21.54
C TYR A 542 -2.40 17.45 -21.69
N ASP A 543 -2.77 17.82 -22.93
CA ASP A 543 -3.50 19.06 -23.22
C ASP A 543 -4.97 18.85 -23.62
N ASN A 544 -5.56 17.70 -23.28
CA ASN A 544 -6.86 17.16 -23.70
C ASN A 544 -6.87 16.51 -25.09
N TRP A 545 -5.81 16.61 -25.85
CA TRP A 545 -5.70 16.05 -27.20
C TRP A 545 -4.40 15.26 -27.39
N ASP A 546 -3.31 15.90 -27.05
CA ASP A 546 -1.97 15.37 -27.30
C ASP A 546 -1.14 15.25 -26.05
N VAL A 547 -0.21 14.32 -26.06
CA VAL A 547 0.80 14.11 -25.02
C VAL A 547 2.08 14.85 -25.39
N TRP A 548 2.54 15.67 -24.46
CA TRP A 548 3.75 16.47 -24.62
C TRP A 548 4.85 15.99 -23.68
N ASN A 549 6.05 15.82 -24.22
CA ASN A 549 7.28 15.60 -23.43
C ASN A 549 7.96 16.96 -23.24
N VAL A 550 7.98 17.44 -21.99
CA VAL A 550 8.46 18.78 -21.64
C VAL A 550 9.70 18.65 -20.74
N PRO A 551 10.84 19.23 -21.14
CA PRO A 551 12.07 19.18 -20.35
C PRO A 551 11.92 19.84 -18.98
N VAL A 552 12.65 19.34 -17.99
CA VAL A 552 12.59 19.78 -16.58
C VAL A 552 12.97 21.27 -16.39
N HIS A 553 13.76 21.84 -17.28
CA HIS A 553 14.15 23.26 -17.24
C HIS A 553 13.36 24.13 -18.23
N GLY A 554 12.34 23.56 -18.89
CA GLY A 554 11.52 24.23 -19.90
C GLY A 554 12.10 24.11 -21.31
N GLY A 555 11.43 24.78 -22.25
CA GLY A 555 11.71 24.76 -23.68
C GLY A 555 10.46 24.50 -24.49
N LYS A 556 10.62 24.26 -25.83
CA LYS A 556 9.46 24.11 -26.73
C LYS A 556 8.60 22.88 -26.49
N GLY A 557 9.08 21.90 -25.74
CA GLY A 557 8.41 20.61 -25.59
C GLY A 557 8.32 19.84 -26.92
N VAL A 558 8.06 18.56 -26.84
CA VAL A 558 7.87 17.68 -28.00
C VAL A 558 6.48 17.07 -27.93
N ASN A 559 5.64 17.30 -28.96
CA ASN A 559 4.37 16.61 -29.09
C ASN A 559 4.62 15.17 -29.53
N LEU A 560 4.21 14.20 -28.72
CA LEU A 560 4.44 12.77 -28.96
C LEU A 560 3.35 12.11 -29.82
N THR A 561 2.11 12.62 -29.77
CA THR A 561 0.96 12.02 -30.46
C THR A 561 0.52 12.79 -31.70
N VAL A 562 0.88 14.06 -31.79
CA VAL A 562 0.84 14.99 -32.94
C VAL A 562 -0.55 15.29 -33.53
N ASN A 563 -1.43 14.29 -33.67
CA ASN A 563 -2.70 14.41 -34.41
C ASN A 563 -3.96 14.35 -33.54
N GLY A 564 -3.85 14.22 -32.23
CA GLY A 564 -5.03 14.02 -31.36
C GLY A 564 -6.10 15.10 -31.57
N LYS A 565 -5.70 16.37 -31.59
CA LYS A 565 -6.62 17.48 -31.84
C LYS A 565 -7.21 17.47 -33.24
N LYS A 566 -6.39 17.15 -34.27
CA LYS A 566 -6.83 17.11 -35.67
C LYS A 566 -7.83 15.99 -35.91
N ASP A 567 -7.59 14.83 -35.31
CA ASP A 567 -8.37 13.61 -35.51
C ASP A 567 -9.53 13.49 -34.52
N GLY A 568 -9.69 14.46 -33.58
CA GLY A 568 -10.71 14.44 -32.54
C GLY A 568 -10.54 13.33 -31.51
N ILE A 569 -9.32 12.81 -31.34
CA ILE A 569 -8.99 11.72 -30.42
C ILE A 569 -8.46 12.32 -29.11
N ARG A 570 -9.06 11.86 -27.99
CA ARG A 570 -8.67 12.24 -26.62
C ARG A 570 -8.08 11.07 -25.85
#